data_ec69831ea8c43c7037f33c9ae8b0183a
#
_entry.id   ec69831ea8c43c7037f33c9ae8b0183a
#
_cell.length_a   1.000
_cell.length_b   1.000
_cell.length_c   1.000
_cell.angle_alpha   90.00
_cell.angle_beta   90.00
_cell.angle_gamma   90.00
#
_symmetry.space_group_name_H-M   'P 1'
#
loop_
_entity.id
_entity.type
_entity.pdbx_description
1 polymer ?
#
loop_
_entity_poly.entity_id
_entity_poly.type
_entity_poly.pdbx_seq_one_letter_code
_entity_poly.pdbx_strand_id
1 'polypeptide(L)'
;MHIEVVVANIVKQSDVDALVNSANANLRFGSGVAGAIHTAAGPELEEYCKRFAPIDLGEAVVTPGFDLKNPYVIHARAASYINDEEPEKYLGLAVTNTLRVAQATGIKTLAMPAMGTGVFKFPLALAAEIILKALNGGAQEFPAIELVRICVVEEGIKALFNQFIKVTQFL
;
A
#
# COMPACT_ATOMS: atom_id res chain seq x y z
N MET A 1 -11.42 2.85 -11.80
CA MET A 1 -10.20 2.24 -11.20
C MET A 1 -10.12 0.77 -11.61
N HIS A 2 -9.03 0.39 -12.22
CA HIS A 2 -8.74 -1.02 -12.48
C HIS A 2 -7.89 -1.58 -11.36
N ILE A 3 -8.27 -2.76 -10.83
CA ILE A 3 -7.54 -3.45 -9.77
C ILE A 3 -7.01 -4.75 -10.37
N GLU A 4 -5.68 -4.94 -10.32
CA GLU A 4 -5.05 -6.18 -10.76
C GLU A 4 -4.14 -6.73 -9.66
N VAL A 5 -3.95 -8.05 -9.65
CA VAL A 5 -3.07 -8.72 -8.68
C VAL A 5 -2.01 -9.48 -9.46
N VAL A 6 -0.75 -9.26 -9.13
CA VAL A 6 0.38 -9.89 -9.80
C VAL A 6 1.35 -10.50 -8.79
N VAL A 7 1.97 -11.61 -9.16
CA VAL A 7 3.11 -12.17 -8.41
C VAL A 7 4.35 -11.47 -8.94
N ALA A 8 4.83 -10.47 -8.19
CA ALA A 8 5.93 -9.63 -8.66
C ALA A 8 6.63 -8.92 -7.50
N ASN A 9 7.88 -8.50 -7.75
CA ASN A 9 8.62 -7.65 -6.84
C ASN A 9 8.14 -6.21 -6.98
N ILE A 10 7.64 -5.63 -5.88
CA ILE A 10 7.06 -4.27 -5.90
C ILE A 10 8.04 -3.20 -6.37
N VAL A 11 9.33 -3.34 -6.07
CA VAL A 11 10.34 -2.34 -6.48
C VAL A 11 10.71 -2.40 -7.97
N LYS A 12 10.15 -3.36 -8.71
CA LYS A 12 10.35 -3.50 -10.15
C LYS A 12 9.15 -3.06 -10.98
N GLN A 13 8.22 -2.32 -10.39
CA GLN A 13 7.02 -1.83 -11.07
C GLN A 13 7.27 -0.43 -11.61
N SER A 14 8.16 -0.29 -12.59
CA SER A 14 8.62 1.01 -13.10
C SER A 14 7.59 1.76 -13.95
N ASP A 15 6.49 1.13 -14.32
CA ASP A 15 5.43 1.67 -15.17
C ASP A 15 4.32 2.40 -14.40
N VAL A 16 4.36 2.39 -13.08
CA VAL A 16 3.38 3.10 -12.24
C VAL A 16 3.98 4.36 -11.63
N ASP A 17 3.12 5.33 -11.29
CA ASP A 17 3.54 6.62 -10.74
C ASP A 17 4.12 6.50 -9.33
N ALA A 18 3.57 5.62 -8.52
CA ALA A 18 3.94 5.49 -7.12
C ALA A 18 4.01 4.04 -6.66
N LEU A 19 4.95 3.77 -5.75
CA LEU A 19 4.98 2.55 -4.96
C LEU A 19 4.40 2.86 -3.58
N VAL A 20 3.59 1.94 -3.05
CA VAL A 20 3.05 2.04 -1.69
C VAL A 20 3.94 1.26 -0.74
N ASN A 21 4.46 1.95 0.25
CA ASN A 21 5.25 1.37 1.33
C ASN A 21 4.34 1.04 2.52
N SER A 22 4.41 -0.20 3.00
CA SER A 22 3.82 -0.58 4.28
C SER A 22 4.77 -0.10 5.39
N ALA A 23 4.52 1.10 5.89
CA ALA A 23 5.46 1.85 6.72
C ALA A 23 5.35 1.51 8.20
N ASN A 24 6.46 1.69 8.93
CA ASN A 24 6.45 1.79 10.38
C ASN A 24 6.12 3.23 10.82
N ALA A 25 5.87 3.42 12.11
CA ALA A 25 5.48 4.73 12.66
C ALA A 25 6.48 5.84 12.36
N ASN A 26 7.77 5.53 12.38
CA ASN A 26 8.84 6.51 12.23
C ASN A 26 9.35 6.64 10.79
N LEU A 27 8.72 5.95 9.83
CA LEU A 27 9.06 6.00 8.42
C LEU A 27 10.53 5.65 8.15
N ARG A 28 11.07 4.72 8.93
CA ARG A 28 12.47 4.31 8.84
C ARG A 28 12.64 3.08 7.98
N PHE A 29 13.88 2.86 7.56
CA PHE A 29 14.31 1.60 7.00
C PHE A 29 13.85 0.45 7.91
N GLY A 30 13.30 -0.60 7.32
CA GLY A 30 12.79 -1.74 8.07
C GLY A 30 12.97 -3.04 7.30
N SER A 31 12.24 -4.06 7.70
CA SER A 31 12.21 -5.35 7.02
C SER A 31 11.11 -5.39 5.95
N GLY A 32 11.09 -6.47 5.17
CA GLY A 32 10.06 -6.71 4.16
C GLY A 32 9.98 -5.61 3.10
N VAL A 33 8.77 -5.15 2.80
CA VAL A 33 8.52 -4.12 1.78
C VAL A 33 9.25 -2.81 2.11
N ALA A 34 9.22 -2.37 3.36
CA ALA A 34 9.91 -1.14 3.78
C ALA A 34 11.40 -1.23 3.52
N GLY A 35 12.04 -2.35 3.84
CA GLY A 35 13.44 -2.59 3.55
C GLY A 35 13.74 -2.56 2.05
N ALA A 36 12.90 -3.21 1.25
CA ALA A 36 13.09 -3.26 -0.19
C ALA A 36 12.96 -1.89 -0.84
N ILE A 37 11.94 -1.11 -0.46
CA ILE A 37 11.71 0.23 -1.02
C ILE A 37 12.82 1.19 -0.60
N HIS A 38 13.20 1.22 0.68
CA HIS A 38 14.30 2.10 1.15
C HIS A 38 15.63 1.74 0.49
N THR A 39 15.92 0.44 0.31
CA THR A 39 17.13 0.00 -0.38
C THR A 39 17.16 0.49 -1.83
N ALA A 40 16.05 0.32 -2.55
CA ALA A 40 15.96 0.71 -3.96
C ALA A 40 15.95 2.24 -4.15
N ALA A 41 15.31 2.98 -3.26
CA ALA A 41 15.23 4.43 -3.32
C ALA A 41 16.52 5.13 -2.87
N GLY A 42 17.34 4.47 -2.06
CA GLY A 42 18.57 5.04 -1.51
C GLY A 42 18.34 5.80 -0.19
N PRO A 43 19.45 6.26 0.46
CA PRO A 43 19.40 6.82 1.82
C PRO A 43 18.67 8.17 1.93
N GLU A 44 18.49 8.87 0.82
CA GLU A 44 17.79 10.15 0.81
C GLU A 44 16.32 10.00 1.18
N LEU A 45 15.70 8.85 0.91
CA LEU A 45 14.30 8.62 1.25
C LEU A 45 14.07 8.68 2.76
N GLU A 46 14.87 7.98 3.55
CA GLU A 46 14.74 7.99 5.02
C GLU A 46 14.97 9.39 5.59
N GLU A 47 15.94 10.10 5.07
CA GLU A 47 16.23 11.48 5.48
C GLU A 47 15.05 12.41 5.19
N TYR A 48 14.46 12.29 4.01
CA TYR A 48 13.29 13.08 3.63
C TYR A 48 12.08 12.77 4.53
N CYS A 49 11.88 11.51 4.88
CA CYS A 49 10.77 11.07 5.73
C CYS A 49 10.77 11.67 7.13
N LYS A 50 11.92 12.11 7.64
CA LYS A 50 12.03 12.70 8.99
C LYS A 50 11.09 13.89 9.19
N ARG A 51 10.76 14.64 8.14
CA ARG A 51 9.82 15.76 8.21
C ARG A 51 8.40 15.37 8.54
N PHE A 52 8.02 14.11 8.28
CA PHE A 52 6.66 13.60 8.50
C PHE A 52 6.55 12.71 9.74
N ALA A 53 7.67 12.14 10.18
CA ALA A 53 7.66 11.15 11.27
C ALA A 53 7.48 11.82 12.64
N PRO A 54 6.73 11.18 13.57
CA PRO A 54 5.99 9.94 13.37
C PRO A 54 4.66 10.16 12.67
N ILE A 55 4.13 9.12 12.02
CA ILE A 55 2.77 9.14 11.49
C ILE A 55 1.85 8.25 12.33
N ASP A 56 0.55 8.58 12.35
CA ASP A 56 -0.45 7.85 13.12
C ASP A 56 -0.92 6.58 12.40
N LEU A 57 -1.58 5.69 13.14
CA LEU A 57 -2.25 4.52 12.57
C LEU A 57 -3.25 4.96 11.49
N GLY A 58 -3.19 4.34 10.33
CA GLY A 58 -4.07 4.64 9.20
C GLY A 58 -3.66 5.84 8.37
N GLU A 59 -2.64 6.58 8.78
CA GLU A 59 -2.14 7.75 8.04
C GLU A 59 -1.30 7.35 6.83
N ALA A 60 -1.31 8.20 5.81
CA ALA A 60 -0.47 8.05 4.62
C ALA A 60 0.15 9.38 4.22
N VAL A 61 1.41 9.35 3.81
CA VAL A 61 2.14 10.53 3.33
C VAL A 61 2.88 10.22 2.02
N VAL A 62 3.09 11.23 1.19
CA VAL A 62 3.77 11.09 -0.11
C VAL A 62 5.16 11.70 -0.03
N THR A 63 6.13 10.99 -0.58
CA THR A 63 7.50 11.46 -0.75
C THR A 63 7.95 11.29 -2.20
N PRO A 64 9.04 11.96 -2.63
CA PRO A 64 9.70 11.60 -3.89
C PRO A 64 10.24 10.17 -3.85
N GLY A 65 10.45 9.57 -5.04
CA GLY A 65 10.99 8.22 -5.16
C GLY A 65 12.51 8.12 -5.17
N PHE A 66 13.21 9.24 -5.27
CA PHE A 66 14.68 9.33 -5.35
C PHE A 66 15.28 8.42 -6.43
N ASP A 67 16.03 7.38 -6.07
CA ASP A 67 16.67 6.48 -7.04
C ASP A 67 15.70 5.50 -7.71
N LEU A 68 14.46 5.40 -7.22
CA LEU A 68 13.41 4.63 -7.90
C LEU A 68 13.06 5.28 -9.25
N LYS A 69 12.62 4.47 -10.21
CA LYS A 69 12.07 4.98 -11.47
C LYS A 69 10.69 5.63 -11.29
N ASN A 70 10.02 5.32 -10.19
CA ASN A 70 8.73 5.88 -9.84
C ASN A 70 8.92 7.29 -9.26
N PRO A 71 8.16 8.30 -9.70
CA PRO A 71 8.27 9.66 -9.15
C PRO A 71 7.96 9.75 -7.66
N TYR A 72 7.11 8.86 -7.13
CA TYR A 72 6.61 8.97 -5.78
C TYR A 72 6.64 7.65 -5.01
N VAL A 73 6.71 7.77 -3.68
CA VAL A 73 6.42 6.69 -2.73
C VAL A 73 5.31 7.18 -1.81
N ILE A 74 4.30 6.35 -1.60
CA ILE A 74 3.24 6.60 -0.61
C ILE A 74 3.52 5.71 0.60
N HIS A 75 3.77 6.33 1.75
CA HIS A 75 4.02 5.61 3.00
C HIS A 75 2.72 5.53 3.78
N ALA A 76 2.17 4.33 3.93
CA ALA A 76 0.91 4.09 4.63
C ALA A 76 1.16 3.21 5.85
N ARG A 77 0.61 3.60 7.02
CA ARG A 77 0.78 2.87 8.27
C ARG A 77 -0.49 2.09 8.62
N ALA A 78 -0.45 0.77 8.43
CA ALA A 78 -1.47 -0.13 8.94
C ALA A 78 -1.17 -0.48 10.42
N ALA A 79 -2.19 -0.98 11.12
CA ALA A 79 -2.03 -1.43 12.50
C ALA A 79 -1.50 -2.86 12.57
N SER A 80 -0.90 -3.21 13.70
CA SER A 80 -0.59 -4.61 14.03
C SER A 80 -1.87 -5.32 14.46
N TYR A 81 -2.16 -6.43 13.84
CA TYR A 81 -3.35 -7.23 14.13
C TYR A 81 -3.37 -7.73 15.58
N ILE A 82 -2.20 -8.02 16.13
CA ILE A 82 -2.07 -8.59 17.48
C ILE A 82 -1.93 -7.51 18.56
N ASN A 83 -1.20 -6.42 18.26
CA ASN A 83 -0.78 -5.46 19.27
C ASN A 83 -1.62 -4.18 19.35
N ASP A 84 -2.29 -3.79 18.28
CA ASP A 84 -3.04 -2.54 18.23
C ASP A 84 -4.55 -2.79 18.39
N GLU A 85 -5.25 -1.78 18.91
CA GLU A 85 -6.71 -1.79 19.00
C GLU A 85 -7.30 -1.47 17.62
N GLU A 86 -8.47 -2.02 17.33
CA GLU A 86 -9.20 -1.80 16.07
C GLU A 86 -8.34 -1.97 14.81
N PRO A 87 -7.54 -3.06 14.69
CA PRO A 87 -6.57 -3.17 13.60
C PRO A 87 -7.23 -3.19 12.23
N GLU A 88 -8.43 -3.77 12.11
CA GLU A 88 -9.17 -3.83 10.85
C GLU A 88 -9.56 -2.44 10.34
N LYS A 89 -10.00 -1.57 11.23
CA LYS A 89 -10.34 -0.18 10.92
C LYS A 89 -9.13 0.56 10.34
N TYR A 90 -7.98 0.43 10.97
CA TYR A 90 -6.77 1.15 10.55
C TYR A 90 -6.15 0.58 9.28
N LEU A 91 -6.28 -0.72 9.01
CA LEU A 91 -5.88 -1.27 7.72
C LEU A 91 -6.73 -0.66 6.59
N GLY A 92 -8.04 -0.65 6.74
CA GLY A 92 -8.94 -0.04 5.76
C GLY A 92 -8.66 1.45 5.57
N LEU A 93 -8.43 2.17 6.67
CA LEU A 93 -8.12 3.60 6.64
C LEU A 93 -6.79 3.87 5.94
N ALA A 94 -5.76 3.05 6.16
CA ALA A 94 -4.48 3.18 5.48
C ALA A 94 -4.63 3.06 3.96
N VAL A 95 -5.45 2.13 3.50
CA VAL A 95 -5.74 1.97 2.06
C VAL A 95 -6.51 3.19 1.52
N THR A 96 -7.56 3.61 2.20
CA THR A 96 -8.34 4.79 1.79
C THR A 96 -7.49 6.05 1.75
N ASN A 97 -6.67 6.28 2.76
CA ASN A 97 -5.77 7.44 2.81
C ASN A 97 -4.67 7.37 1.76
N THR A 98 -4.22 6.16 1.39
CA THR A 98 -3.32 5.98 0.24
C THR A 98 -3.94 6.54 -1.05
N LEU A 99 -5.19 6.22 -1.32
CA LEU A 99 -5.89 6.74 -2.49
C LEU A 99 -6.13 8.24 -2.40
N ARG A 100 -6.45 8.74 -1.21
CA ARG A 100 -6.68 10.18 -0.99
C ARG A 100 -5.43 11.01 -1.27
N VAL A 101 -4.29 10.63 -0.72
CA VAL A 101 -3.05 11.38 -0.94
C VAL A 101 -2.55 11.20 -2.38
N ALA A 102 -2.78 10.04 -2.99
CA ALA A 102 -2.45 9.81 -4.39
C ALA A 102 -3.22 10.78 -5.30
N GLN A 103 -4.54 10.87 -5.14
CA GLN A 103 -5.34 11.78 -5.95
C GLN A 103 -4.97 13.24 -5.71
N ALA A 104 -4.73 13.64 -4.47
CA ALA A 104 -4.32 15.00 -4.13
C ALA A 104 -2.98 15.39 -4.77
N THR A 105 -2.10 14.42 -5.01
CA THR A 105 -0.78 14.63 -5.63
C THR A 105 -0.80 14.52 -7.15
N GLY A 106 -1.91 14.04 -7.74
CA GLY A 106 -2.01 13.80 -9.18
C GLY A 106 -1.49 12.43 -9.61
N ILE A 107 -1.29 11.52 -8.68
CA ILE A 107 -0.89 10.13 -8.94
C ILE A 107 -2.11 9.38 -9.49
N LYS A 108 -1.93 8.68 -10.62
CA LYS A 108 -3.02 7.93 -11.27
C LYS A 108 -2.84 6.43 -11.19
N THR A 109 -1.62 5.97 -11.08
CA THR A 109 -1.29 4.54 -11.06
C THR A 109 -0.37 4.23 -9.89
N LEU A 110 -0.67 3.15 -9.18
CA LEU A 110 0.14 2.74 -8.04
C LEU A 110 0.26 1.22 -7.92
N ALA A 111 1.39 0.79 -7.36
CA ALA A 111 1.62 -0.58 -6.95
C ALA A 111 1.64 -0.64 -5.42
N MET A 112 0.90 -1.58 -4.84
CA MET A 112 0.83 -1.74 -3.39
C MET A 112 1.06 -3.20 -2.99
N PRO A 113 1.60 -3.43 -1.79
CA PRO A 113 1.73 -4.79 -1.27
C PRO A 113 0.40 -5.28 -0.69
N ALA A 114 0.35 -6.57 -0.32
CA ALA A 114 -0.72 -7.10 0.52
C ALA A 114 -0.54 -6.57 1.95
N MET A 115 -0.91 -5.32 2.15
CA MET A 115 -0.66 -4.55 3.36
C MET A 115 -1.21 -5.26 4.61
N GLY A 116 -0.46 -5.23 5.69
CA GLY A 116 -0.86 -5.85 6.97
C GLY A 116 -0.48 -7.32 7.13
N THR A 117 -0.07 -8.01 6.07
CA THR A 117 0.17 -9.46 6.11
C THR A 117 1.58 -9.88 6.55
N GLY A 118 2.54 -8.97 6.55
CA GLY A 118 3.90 -9.25 7.00
C GLY A 118 4.03 -9.21 8.52
N VAL A 119 4.85 -8.29 9.01
CA VAL A 119 5.12 -8.13 10.46
C VAL A 119 3.88 -7.74 11.27
N PHE A 120 2.85 -7.18 10.64
CA PHE A 120 1.61 -6.81 11.31
C PHE A 120 0.64 -7.98 11.54
N LYS A 121 0.93 -9.16 11.00
CA LYS A 121 0.29 -10.43 11.32
C LYS A 121 -1.21 -10.55 11.03
N PHE A 122 -1.76 -9.76 10.10
CA PHE A 122 -3.13 -9.97 9.65
C PHE A 122 -3.30 -11.37 9.03
N PRO A 123 -4.38 -12.08 9.33
CA PRO A 123 -4.76 -13.25 8.55
C PRO A 123 -4.94 -12.82 7.07
N LEU A 124 -4.39 -13.61 6.17
CA LEU A 124 -4.31 -13.25 4.75
C LEU A 124 -5.69 -12.98 4.13
N ALA A 125 -6.66 -13.86 4.39
CA ALA A 125 -8.02 -13.71 3.86
C ALA A 125 -8.70 -12.44 4.38
N LEU A 126 -8.53 -12.12 5.66
CA LEU A 126 -9.08 -10.93 6.28
C LEU A 126 -8.45 -9.66 5.68
N ALA A 127 -7.14 -9.65 5.52
CA ALA A 127 -6.44 -8.51 4.90
C ALA A 127 -6.90 -8.30 3.46
N ALA A 128 -7.02 -9.37 2.67
CA ALA A 128 -7.51 -9.27 1.28
C ALA A 128 -8.91 -8.68 1.21
N GLU A 129 -9.82 -9.13 2.07
CA GLU A 129 -11.19 -8.60 2.14
C GLU A 129 -11.20 -7.11 2.47
N ILE A 130 -10.47 -6.70 3.51
CA ILE A 130 -10.41 -5.30 3.94
C ILE A 130 -9.80 -4.40 2.86
N ILE A 131 -8.69 -4.82 2.27
CA ILE A 131 -8.01 -4.06 1.22
C ILE A 131 -8.93 -3.87 0.01
N LEU A 132 -9.55 -4.93 -0.47
CA LEU A 132 -10.42 -4.86 -1.65
C LEU A 132 -11.68 -4.05 -1.38
N LYS A 133 -12.26 -4.16 -0.18
CA LYS A 133 -13.41 -3.34 0.21
C LYS A 133 -13.05 -1.85 0.23
N ALA A 134 -11.90 -1.50 0.78
CA ALA A 134 -11.43 -0.12 0.80
C ALA A 134 -11.14 0.41 -0.62
N LEU A 135 -10.54 -0.39 -1.49
CA LEU A 135 -10.30 -0.01 -2.88
C LEU A 135 -11.60 0.19 -3.65
N ASN A 136 -12.57 -0.69 -3.47
CA ASN A 136 -13.87 -0.56 -4.15
C ASN A 136 -14.63 0.68 -3.70
N GLY A 137 -14.62 0.99 -2.40
CA GLY A 137 -15.18 2.24 -1.89
C GLY A 137 -14.45 3.46 -2.43
N GLY A 138 -13.12 3.38 -2.50
CA GLY A 138 -12.26 4.44 -3.02
C GLY A 138 -12.42 4.68 -4.52
N ALA A 139 -12.85 3.70 -5.29
CA ALA A 139 -13.06 3.86 -6.73
C ALA A 139 -14.09 4.96 -7.05
N GLN A 140 -15.10 5.11 -6.21
CA GLN A 140 -16.10 6.17 -6.37
C GLN A 140 -15.64 7.51 -5.80
N GLU A 141 -14.96 7.47 -4.65
CA GLU A 141 -14.50 8.68 -3.94
C GLU A 141 -13.29 9.33 -4.63
N PHE A 142 -12.43 8.52 -5.25
CA PHE A 142 -11.18 8.97 -5.88
C PHE A 142 -11.11 8.57 -7.37
N PRO A 143 -11.96 9.18 -8.22
CA PRO A 143 -12.10 8.74 -9.61
C PRO A 143 -10.89 9.00 -10.49
N ALA A 144 -9.95 9.84 -10.05
CA ALA A 144 -8.72 10.10 -10.81
C ALA A 144 -7.71 8.95 -10.75
N ILE A 145 -7.86 8.03 -9.80
CA ILE A 145 -7.00 6.85 -9.72
C ILE A 145 -7.44 5.83 -10.78
N GLU A 146 -6.54 5.53 -11.70
CA GLU A 146 -6.83 4.66 -12.85
C GLU A 146 -6.49 3.19 -12.62
N LEU A 147 -5.36 2.94 -11.91
CA LEU A 147 -4.83 1.58 -11.70
C LEU A 147 -4.29 1.42 -10.28
N VAL A 148 -4.68 0.34 -9.63
CA VAL A 148 -4.03 -0.19 -8.43
C VAL A 148 -3.56 -1.61 -8.72
N ARG A 149 -2.25 -1.81 -8.72
CA ARG A 149 -1.61 -3.12 -8.89
C ARG A 149 -1.19 -3.66 -7.53
N ILE A 150 -1.81 -4.74 -7.09
CA ILE A 150 -1.43 -5.41 -5.84
C ILE A 150 -0.34 -6.42 -6.16
N CYS A 151 0.86 -6.21 -5.61
CA CYS A 151 2.01 -7.07 -5.79
C CYS A 151 2.11 -8.06 -4.63
N VAL A 152 2.01 -9.34 -4.93
CA VAL A 152 2.07 -10.42 -3.94
C VAL A 152 3.26 -11.34 -4.21
N VAL A 153 3.63 -12.16 -3.22
CA VAL A 153 4.86 -12.94 -3.29
C VAL A 153 4.68 -14.37 -3.80
N GLU A 154 3.44 -14.85 -3.89
CA GLU A 154 3.17 -16.23 -4.34
C GLU A 154 1.77 -16.38 -4.97
N GLU A 155 1.62 -17.40 -5.79
CA GLU A 155 0.40 -17.65 -6.57
C GLU A 155 -0.84 -17.91 -5.70
N GLY A 156 -0.67 -18.57 -4.55
CA GLY A 156 -1.78 -18.81 -3.62
C GLY A 156 -2.41 -17.54 -3.09
N ILE A 157 -1.60 -16.53 -2.82
CA ILE A 157 -2.06 -15.21 -2.38
C ILE A 157 -2.80 -14.50 -3.51
N LYS A 158 -2.25 -14.54 -4.72
CA LYS A 158 -2.91 -13.98 -5.91
C LYS A 158 -4.28 -14.61 -6.13
N ALA A 159 -4.37 -15.95 -6.05
CA ALA A 159 -5.63 -16.68 -6.22
C ALA A 159 -6.68 -16.24 -5.19
N LEU A 160 -6.25 -16.02 -3.94
CA LEU A 160 -7.13 -15.56 -2.86
C LEU A 160 -7.68 -14.16 -3.13
N PHE A 161 -6.82 -13.22 -3.51
CA PHE A 161 -7.28 -11.88 -3.90
C PHE A 161 -8.23 -11.91 -5.07
N ASN A 162 -7.92 -12.68 -6.10
CA ASN A 162 -8.78 -12.80 -7.28
C ASN A 162 -10.15 -13.41 -6.95
N GLN A 163 -10.21 -14.31 -6.00
CA GLN A 163 -11.47 -14.88 -5.51
C GLN A 163 -12.36 -13.79 -4.89
N PHE A 164 -11.79 -12.90 -4.05
CA PHE A 164 -12.52 -11.78 -3.45
C PHE A 164 -12.92 -10.74 -4.50
N ILE A 165 -12.09 -10.47 -5.48
CA ILE A 165 -12.41 -9.54 -6.57
C ILE A 165 -13.66 -10.00 -7.32
N LYS A 166 -13.76 -11.30 -7.63
CA LYS A 166 -14.94 -11.86 -8.30
C LYS A 166 -16.22 -11.69 -7.47
N VAL A 167 -16.14 -11.92 -6.16
CA VAL A 167 -17.29 -11.77 -5.25
C VAL A 167 -17.75 -10.32 -5.19
N THR A 168 -16.83 -9.36 -5.11
CA THR A 168 -17.18 -7.94 -5.01
C THR A 168 -17.74 -7.34 -6.28
N GLN A 169 -17.47 -7.92 -7.43
CA GLN A 169 -18.05 -7.47 -8.70
C GLN A 169 -19.55 -7.76 -8.84
N PHE A 170 -20.09 -8.63 -8.01
CA PHE A 170 -21.53 -8.99 -8.02
C PHE A 170 -22.35 -8.29 -6.94
N LEU A 171 -21.72 -7.44 -6.12
CA LEU A 171 -22.38 -6.64 -5.11
C LEU A 171 -22.57 -5.19 -5.59
#